data_e31c49451bd5c1bd98ca5c3a9a6a5d77
#
_entry.id   e31c49451bd5c1bd98ca5c3a9a6a5d77
#
_cell.length_a   1.000
_cell.length_b   1.000
_cell.length_c   1.000
_cell.angle_alpha   90.00
_cell.angle_beta   90.00
_cell.angle_gamma   90.00
#
_symmetry.space_group_name_H-M   'P 1'
#
loop_
_entity.id
_entity.type
_entity.pdbx_description
1 polymer ?
#
loop_
_entity_poly.entity_id
_entity_poly.type
_entity_poly.pdbx_seq_one_letter_code
_entity_poly.pdbx_strand_id
1 'polypeptide(L)'
;MSFIIKDLSYIHADKEILFSHLHLSINSGDKIALTGNNGCGKSTLMRILAGDLSPSSGTVLRPEHLYYVPQHFGQYDRQTIAQALGISHKLSALHAILSGDATEKHFNTLNDDWNVEERAQASLDSWGLDGITLSRPMEGLSGGEKTRIFLAGMELHNPTAILLDEPTNYLDADGRERLYNLIRRTSATVLVISHDRTLLNQLPAICELSSQGLTYYSGNYDFYKKQKTLQQNALTQQLEEKQKALRLVRKVAREVEERKAKQNVRGEKNSIKKGIPRIMMGALKNNAENSSSRLSSIHAEKAEKLQTEMAGIKSLLSQTDKLKTDFNTSHLHTGKILITARNVNFHYPDHTASPVETPHTETAAKSLWASPLTFQLRSGDRLSLKGKNGSGKTTLLKLIMGELHPTDGVMERAGFTSVYLDQEYSLVRNERSVLQQAEAFNHRHLPEHEVKTILN
;
A
#
# COMPACT_ATOMS: atom_id res chain seq x y z
N MET A 1 21.94 10.48 16.26
CA MET A 1 22.40 10.03 14.92
C MET A 1 21.25 10.08 13.96
N SER A 2 21.52 10.28 12.70
CA SER A 2 20.54 10.43 11.63
C SER A 2 20.60 9.25 10.67
N PHE A 3 19.51 8.99 9.93
CA PHE A 3 19.62 8.15 8.74
C PHE A 3 20.23 8.95 7.60
N ILE A 4 21.23 8.40 6.94
CA ILE A 4 21.80 9.00 5.73
C ILE A 4 21.83 7.94 4.64
N ILE A 5 21.10 8.21 3.56
CA ILE A 5 21.05 7.39 2.36
C ILE A 5 21.83 8.12 1.26
N LYS A 6 22.81 7.44 0.67
CA LYS A 6 23.60 7.98 -0.44
C LYS A 6 23.61 7.01 -1.60
N ASP A 7 23.09 7.47 -2.73
CA ASP A 7 23.11 6.78 -4.03
C ASP A 7 22.52 5.36 -3.96
N LEU A 8 21.43 5.21 -3.20
CA LEU A 8 20.83 3.91 -2.90
C LEU A 8 20.02 3.42 -4.09
N SER A 9 20.33 2.20 -4.54
CA SER A 9 19.54 1.53 -5.58
C SER A 9 19.20 0.11 -5.16
N TYR A 10 18.02 -0.36 -5.59
CA TYR A 10 17.59 -1.74 -5.39
C TYR A 10 17.00 -2.30 -6.68
N ILE A 11 17.49 -3.48 -7.03
CA ILE A 11 17.12 -4.24 -8.22
C ILE A 11 16.63 -5.61 -7.74
N HIS A 12 15.46 -6.01 -8.18
CA HIS A 12 14.92 -7.34 -7.89
C HIS A 12 15.73 -8.47 -8.57
N ALA A 13 15.53 -9.70 -8.12
CA ALA A 13 16.21 -10.88 -8.68
C ALA A 13 15.93 -11.10 -10.18
N ASP A 14 14.77 -10.65 -10.68
CA ASP A 14 14.35 -10.64 -12.08
C ASP A 14 14.95 -9.49 -12.90
N LYS A 15 15.84 -8.69 -12.31
CA LYS A 15 16.50 -7.51 -12.87
C LYS A 15 15.59 -6.29 -13.09
N GLU A 16 14.39 -6.28 -12.54
CA GLU A 16 13.55 -5.10 -12.52
C GLU A 16 14.10 -4.08 -11.50
N ILE A 17 14.27 -2.83 -11.94
CA ILE A 17 14.76 -1.74 -11.08
C ILE A 17 13.56 -1.23 -10.27
N LEU A 18 13.59 -1.43 -8.95
CA LEU A 18 12.55 -0.91 -8.05
C LEU A 18 12.71 0.57 -7.80
N PHE A 19 13.93 0.99 -7.50
CA PHE A 19 14.34 2.40 -7.37
C PHE A 19 15.85 2.54 -7.57
N SER A 20 16.28 3.72 -7.98
CA SER A 20 17.70 4.02 -8.24
C SER A 20 18.09 5.40 -7.73
N HIS A 21 19.36 5.53 -7.35
CA HIS A 21 20.01 6.80 -6.98
C HIS A 21 19.24 7.59 -5.90
N LEU A 22 18.68 6.92 -4.89
CA LEU A 22 17.98 7.58 -3.81
C LEU A 22 18.95 8.28 -2.86
N HIS A 23 18.60 9.50 -2.48
CA HIS A 23 19.30 10.29 -1.48
C HIS A 23 18.31 10.79 -0.44
N LEU A 24 18.60 10.59 0.83
CA LEU A 24 17.78 11.08 1.94
C LEU A 24 18.65 11.29 3.18
N SER A 25 18.38 12.35 3.89
CA SER A 25 18.94 12.60 5.22
C SER A 25 17.81 12.89 6.20
N ILE A 26 17.75 12.11 7.28
CA ILE A 26 16.78 12.26 8.38
C ILE A 26 17.57 12.59 9.63
N ASN A 27 17.28 13.70 10.28
CA ASN A 27 17.97 14.12 11.47
C ASN A 27 17.42 13.42 12.73
N SER A 28 18.19 13.47 13.81
CA SER A 28 17.74 12.94 15.10
C SER A 28 16.50 13.71 15.58
N GLY A 29 15.46 12.96 15.98
CA GLY A 29 14.18 13.50 16.43
C GLY A 29 13.18 13.87 15.33
N ASP A 30 13.57 13.78 14.05
CA ASP A 30 12.63 14.00 12.95
C ASP A 30 11.53 12.92 12.95
N LYS A 31 10.29 13.34 12.64
CA LYS A 31 9.13 12.47 12.49
C LYS A 31 8.59 12.63 11.08
N ILE A 32 8.79 11.64 10.24
CA ILE A 32 8.54 11.71 8.80
C ILE A 32 7.62 10.57 8.38
N ALA A 33 6.63 10.87 7.54
CA ALA A 33 5.90 9.83 6.83
C ALA A 33 6.54 9.54 5.47
N LEU A 34 6.69 8.27 5.14
CA LEU A 34 7.05 7.80 3.81
C LEU A 34 5.77 7.42 3.06
N THR A 35 5.48 8.12 1.98
CA THR A 35 4.32 7.88 1.12
C THR A 35 4.75 7.55 -0.31
N GLY A 36 3.83 7.13 -1.15
CA GLY A 36 4.07 6.78 -2.55
C GLY A 36 3.09 5.71 -3.03
N ASN A 37 3.05 5.45 -4.32
CA ASN A 37 2.16 4.45 -4.91
C ASN A 37 2.44 3.03 -4.37
N ASN A 38 1.44 2.15 -4.45
CA ASN A 38 1.67 0.74 -4.10
C ASN A 38 2.69 0.14 -5.08
N GLY A 39 3.57 -0.71 -4.56
CA GLY A 39 4.62 -1.33 -5.36
C GLY A 39 5.86 -0.46 -5.64
N CYS A 40 5.89 0.84 -5.25
CA CYS A 40 7.07 1.68 -5.48
C CYS A 40 8.29 1.37 -4.58
N GLY A 41 8.18 0.39 -3.69
CA GLY A 41 9.30 -0.07 -2.87
C GLY A 41 9.40 0.53 -1.46
N LYS A 42 8.31 1.10 -0.90
CA LYS A 42 8.33 1.68 0.46
C LYS A 42 8.79 0.67 1.53
N SER A 43 8.14 -0.49 1.60
CA SER A 43 8.52 -1.55 2.57
C SER A 43 9.91 -2.13 2.29
N THR A 44 10.33 -2.21 1.02
CA THR A 44 11.69 -2.61 0.65
C THR A 44 12.71 -1.61 1.18
N LEU A 45 12.45 -0.31 1.03
CA LEU A 45 13.30 0.75 1.58
C LEU A 45 13.36 0.66 3.11
N MET A 46 12.22 0.43 3.79
CA MET A 46 12.20 0.24 5.25
C MET A 46 13.05 -0.94 5.70
N ARG A 47 12.96 -2.09 5.02
CA ARG A 47 13.78 -3.28 5.31
C ARG A 47 15.27 -3.03 5.07
N ILE A 48 15.64 -2.24 4.06
CA ILE A 48 17.02 -1.83 3.83
C ILE A 48 17.50 -0.93 4.97
N LEU A 49 16.67 0.03 5.41
CA LEU A 49 16.99 0.89 6.55
C LEU A 49 17.09 0.11 7.87
N ALA A 50 16.23 -0.88 8.07
CA ALA A 50 16.29 -1.79 9.21
C ALA A 50 17.55 -2.67 9.22
N GLY A 51 18.10 -2.97 8.05
CA GLY A 51 19.24 -3.87 7.89
C GLY A 51 18.85 -5.30 7.56
N ASP A 52 17.56 -5.56 7.35
CA ASP A 52 17.02 -6.88 6.99
C ASP A 52 17.28 -7.22 5.52
N LEU A 53 17.58 -6.22 4.71
CA LEU A 53 17.81 -6.36 3.27
C LEU A 53 19.02 -5.53 2.84
N SER A 54 19.91 -6.13 2.06
CA SER A 54 21.06 -5.41 1.49
C SER A 54 20.66 -4.68 0.21
N PRO A 55 21.07 -3.42 0.02
CA PRO A 55 20.86 -2.70 -1.24
C PRO A 55 21.69 -3.31 -2.37
N SER A 56 21.28 -3.09 -3.62
CA SER A 56 22.07 -3.48 -4.80
C SER A 56 23.28 -2.57 -5.00
N SER A 57 23.15 -1.28 -4.65
CA SER A 57 24.25 -0.31 -4.64
C SER A 57 23.94 0.84 -3.67
N GLY A 58 24.97 1.64 -3.37
CA GLY A 58 24.86 2.77 -2.45
C GLY A 58 25.16 2.41 -0.99
N THR A 59 25.00 3.38 -0.11
CA THR A 59 25.30 3.24 1.33
C THR A 59 24.18 3.78 2.20
N VAL A 60 23.97 3.11 3.35
CA VAL A 60 23.02 3.52 4.38
C VAL A 60 23.77 3.61 5.71
N LEU A 61 23.78 4.81 6.29
CA LEU A 61 24.16 5.00 7.69
C LEU A 61 22.88 4.96 8.52
N ARG A 62 22.89 4.18 9.60
CA ARG A 62 21.74 3.96 10.49
C ARG A 62 22.13 4.15 11.94
N PRO A 63 21.18 4.52 12.82
CA PRO A 63 21.41 4.55 14.28
C PRO A 63 21.66 3.15 14.83
N GLU A 64 22.45 3.05 15.90
CA GLU A 64 22.71 1.76 16.58
C GLU A 64 21.46 1.15 17.22
N HIS A 65 20.66 1.99 17.89
CA HIS A 65 19.44 1.58 18.59
C HIS A 65 18.22 1.85 17.71
N LEU A 66 18.00 0.98 16.73
CA LEU A 66 16.89 1.03 15.78
C LEU A 66 15.87 -0.05 16.10
N TYR A 67 14.58 0.31 16.09
CA TYR A 67 13.49 -0.65 16.22
C TYR A 67 12.59 -0.61 14.99
N TYR A 68 12.30 -1.78 14.42
CA TYR A 68 11.47 -1.93 13.22
C TYR A 68 10.20 -2.72 13.52
N VAL A 69 9.05 -2.15 13.18
CA VAL A 69 7.74 -2.82 13.21
C VAL A 69 7.33 -3.13 11.77
N PRO A 70 7.35 -4.39 11.35
CA PRO A 70 7.04 -4.79 9.98
C PRO A 70 5.54 -4.81 9.70
N GLN A 71 5.18 -4.73 8.40
CA GLN A 71 3.80 -4.83 7.94
C GLN A 71 3.20 -6.23 8.14
N HIS A 72 4.01 -7.27 7.89
CA HIS A 72 3.60 -8.67 7.99
C HIS A 72 4.38 -9.37 9.09
N PHE A 73 3.72 -10.26 9.81
CA PHE A 73 4.29 -10.94 10.97
C PHE A 73 4.51 -12.45 10.76
N GLY A 74 4.15 -13.02 9.60
CA GLY A 74 4.22 -14.46 9.34
C GLY A 74 5.61 -15.08 9.54
N GLN A 75 6.68 -14.32 9.36
CA GLN A 75 8.05 -14.76 9.63
C GLN A 75 8.33 -15.04 11.12
N TYR A 76 7.50 -14.51 12.01
CA TYR A 76 7.64 -14.68 13.46
C TYR A 76 6.75 -15.79 14.03
N ASP A 77 5.89 -16.43 13.24
CA ASP A 77 4.88 -17.38 13.74
C ASP A 77 5.48 -18.53 14.54
N ARG A 78 6.66 -19.02 14.14
CA ARG A 78 7.39 -20.10 14.84
C ARG A 78 8.17 -19.65 16.06
N GLN A 79 8.19 -18.36 16.35
CA GLN A 79 8.93 -17.78 17.47
C GLN A 79 8.00 -17.58 18.67
N THR A 80 8.59 -17.58 19.87
CA THR A 80 7.89 -17.09 21.07
C THR A 80 7.84 -15.56 21.06
N ILE A 81 6.95 -14.97 21.87
CA ILE A 81 6.88 -13.52 22.05
C ILE A 81 8.23 -12.95 22.50
N ALA A 82 8.91 -13.61 23.44
CA ALA A 82 10.25 -13.21 23.89
C ALA A 82 11.29 -13.21 22.76
N GLN A 83 11.21 -14.19 21.84
CA GLN A 83 12.09 -14.24 20.67
C GLN A 83 11.74 -13.14 19.66
N ALA A 84 10.47 -12.94 19.37
CA ALA A 84 10.01 -11.88 18.46
C ALA A 84 10.38 -10.48 18.97
N LEU A 85 10.34 -10.27 20.28
CA LEU A 85 10.79 -9.04 20.92
C LEU A 85 12.32 -8.93 21.06
N GLY A 86 13.08 -9.97 20.73
CA GLY A 86 14.56 -9.98 20.82
C GLY A 86 15.12 -10.06 22.25
N ILE A 87 14.30 -10.40 23.25
CA ILE A 87 14.70 -10.44 24.66
C ILE A 87 14.96 -11.87 25.19
N SER A 88 14.75 -12.90 24.36
CA SER A 88 14.85 -14.30 24.81
C SER A 88 16.22 -14.65 25.41
N HIS A 89 17.31 -14.09 24.88
CA HIS A 89 18.66 -14.32 25.40
C HIS A 89 18.83 -13.76 26.81
N LYS A 90 18.32 -12.56 27.06
CA LYS A 90 18.34 -11.93 28.39
C LYS A 90 17.50 -12.70 29.40
N LEU A 91 16.28 -13.13 29.00
CA LEU A 91 15.40 -13.93 29.84
C LEU A 91 16.05 -15.28 30.19
N SER A 92 16.65 -15.96 29.20
CA SER A 92 17.36 -17.22 29.46
C SER A 92 18.55 -17.04 30.41
N ALA A 93 19.30 -15.95 30.24
CA ALA A 93 20.40 -15.62 31.15
C ALA A 93 19.91 -15.29 32.58
N LEU A 94 18.83 -14.51 32.71
CA LEU A 94 18.20 -14.20 34.00
C LEU A 94 17.75 -15.48 34.71
N HIS A 95 17.02 -16.36 34.04
CA HIS A 95 16.54 -17.62 34.60
C HIS A 95 17.68 -18.59 34.97
N ALA A 96 18.77 -18.63 34.17
CA ALA A 96 19.96 -19.41 34.49
C ALA A 96 20.63 -18.92 35.77
N ILE A 97 20.81 -17.59 35.93
CA ILE A 97 21.39 -17.01 37.14
C ILE A 97 20.52 -17.29 38.36
N LEU A 98 19.20 -17.10 38.23
CA LEU A 98 18.26 -17.36 39.31
C LEU A 98 18.20 -18.84 39.74
N SER A 99 18.50 -19.77 38.80
CA SER A 99 18.60 -21.21 39.09
C SER A 99 19.95 -21.67 39.61
N GLY A 100 20.91 -20.73 39.82
CA GLY A 100 22.22 -20.97 40.41
C GLY A 100 23.38 -21.10 39.42
N ASP A 101 23.13 -20.96 38.10
CA ASP A 101 24.20 -20.91 37.09
C ASP A 101 24.74 -19.48 36.92
N ALA A 102 25.62 -19.11 37.82
CA ALA A 102 26.21 -17.76 37.87
C ALA A 102 27.49 -17.64 37.01
N THR A 103 27.44 -18.14 35.78
CA THR A 103 28.56 -17.99 34.85
C THR A 103 28.67 -16.55 34.32
N GLU A 104 29.91 -16.08 34.10
CA GLU A 104 30.19 -14.74 33.55
C GLU A 104 29.45 -14.48 32.23
N LYS A 105 29.26 -15.51 31.43
CA LYS A 105 28.52 -15.42 30.17
C LYS A 105 27.10 -14.95 30.38
N HIS A 106 26.39 -15.45 31.41
CA HIS A 106 25.00 -15.06 31.70
C HIS A 106 24.92 -13.63 32.21
N PHE A 107 25.84 -13.20 33.06
CA PHE A 107 25.91 -11.81 33.52
C PHE A 107 26.17 -10.84 32.35
N ASN A 108 27.12 -11.18 31.47
CA ASN A 108 27.41 -10.35 30.28
C ASN A 108 26.20 -10.30 29.33
N THR A 109 25.45 -11.37 29.16
CA THR A 109 24.24 -11.42 28.30
C THR A 109 23.11 -10.62 28.92
N LEU A 110 22.92 -10.70 30.25
CA LEU A 110 21.90 -9.94 30.96
C LEU A 110 22.19 -8.45 30.94
N ASN A 111 23.47 -8.07 31.03
CA ASN A 111 23.94 -6.68 31.00
C ASN A 111 23.17 -5.76 31.99
N ASP A 112 23.12 -6.18 33.25
CA ASP A 112 22.41 -5.50 34.35
C ASP A 112 20.90 -5.26 34.15
N ASP A 113 20.27 -5.91 33.17
CA ASP A 113 18.84 -5.75 32.88
C ASP A 113 17.99 -6.74 33.69
N TRP A 114 18.12 -6.69 35.03
CA TRP A 114 17.45 -7.62 35.96
C TRP A 114 15.93 -7.60 35.89
N ASN A 115 15.34 -6.49 35.48
CA ASN A 115 13.89 -6.28 35.43
C ASN A 115 13.34 -6.48 34.00
N VAL A 116 14.07 -7.14 33.10
CA VAL A 116 13.68 -7.30 31.69
C VAL A 116 12.34 -8.01 31.56
N GLU A 117 12.07 -9.03 32.37
CA GLU A 117 10.83 -9.79 32.35
C GLU A 117 9.64 -8.97 32.82
N GLU A 118 9.79 -8.28 33.96
CA GLU A 118 8.75 -7.41 34.51
C GLU A 118 8.42 -6.24 33.58
N ARG A 119 9.44 -5.60 33.02
CA ARG A 119 9.26 -4.51 32.06
C ARG A 119 8.59 -4.98 30.77
N ALA A 120 8.95 -6.16 30.27
CA ALA A 120 8.34 -6.73 29.08
C ALA A 120 6.86 -7.04 29.33
N GLN A 121 6.54 -7.67 30.50
CA GLN A 121 5.16 -7.97 30.86
C GLN A 121 4.35 -6.68 31.04
N ALA A 122 4.86 -5.69 31.78
CA ALA A 122 4.21 -4.40 31.97
C ALA A 122 3.96 -3.67 30.64
N SER A 123 4.90 -3.78 29.68
CA SER A 123 4.71 -3.22 28.35
C SER A 123 3.61 -3.92 27.58
N LEU A 124 3.52 -5.27 27.62
CA LEU A 124 2.43 -6.03 27.01
C LEU A 124 1.07 -5.68 27.63
N ASP A 125 0.98 -5.66 28.96
CA ASP A 125 -0.25 -5.32 29.69
C ASP A 125 -0.71 -3.91 29.34
N SER A 126 0.22 -2.97 29.20
CA SER A 126 -0.06 -1.61 28.77
C SER A 126 -0.75 -1.55 27.39
N TRP A 127 -0.52 -2.50 26.51
CA TRP A 127 -1.17 -2.63 25.20
C TRP A 127 -2.42 -3.52 25.22
N GLY A 128 -2.94 -3.85 26.43
CA GLY A 128 -4.13 -4.68 26.60
C GLY A 128 -3.91 -6.12 26.18
N LEU A 129 -2.71 -6.64 26.49
CA LEU A 129 -2.33 -8.03 26.27
C LEU A 129 -2.17 -8.76 27.63
N ASP A 130 -3.03 -8.40 28.59
CA ASP A 130 -3.03 -8.94 29.95
C ASP A 130 -3.13 -10.48 29.91
N GLY A 131 -2.29 -11.14 30.70
CA GLY A 131 -2.27 -12.61 30.81
C GLY A 131 -1.61 -13.34 29.65
N ILE A 132 -1.05 -12.65 28.67
CA ILE A 132 -0.22 -13.26 27.62
C ILE A 132 1.20 -13.42 28.16
N THR A 133 1.68 -14.68 28.19
CA THR A 133 3.05 -15.01 28.67
C THR A 133 4.09 -14.81 27.55
N LEU A 134 5.30 -14.39 27.92
CA LEU A 134 6.41 -14.18 27.00
C LEU A 134 6.86 -15.48 26.29
N SER A 135 6.59 -16.66 26.87
CA SER A 135 6.88 -17.96 26.30
C SER A 135 5.85 -18.43 25.27
N ARG A 136 4.70 -17.75 25.14
CA ARG A 136 3.66 -18.10 24.18
C ARG A 136 4.18 -17.94 22.76
N PRO A 137 3.91 -18.91 21.85
CA PRO A 137 4.25 -18.76 20.43
C PRO A 137 3.40 -17.69 19.76
N MET A 138 3.98 -17.02 18.76
CA MET A 138 3.29 -16.01 17.95
C MET A 138 2.21 -16.62 17.06
N GLU A 139 2.32 -17.91 16.75
CA GLU A 139 1.30 -18.68 16.03
C GLU A 139 -0.03 -18.67 16.78
N GLY A 140 -1.13 -18.49 16.06
CA GLY A 140 -2.47 -18.42 16.65
C GLY A 140 -2.84 -17.07 17.28
N LEU A 141 -1.93 -16.09 17.32
CA LEU A 141 -2.26 -14.73 17.68
C LEU A 141 -2.88 -14.00 16.47
N SER A 142 -3.91 -13.18 16.73
CA SER A 142 -4.49 -12.31 15.71
C SER A 142 -3.48 -11.26 15.23
N GLY A 143 -3.66 -10.74 14.01
CA GLY A 143 -2.82 -9.65 13.50
C GLY A 143 -2.80 -8.42 14.41
N GLY A 144 -3.92 -8.11 15.09
CA GLY A 144 -3.99 -7.04 16.07
C GLY A 144 -3.17 -7.29 17.34
N GLU A 145 -3.13 -8.53 17.83
CA GLU A 145 -2.28 -8.91 18.96
C GLU A 145 -0.81 -8.85 18.58
N LYS A 146 -0.43 -9.40 17.42
CA LYS A 146 0.94 -9.34 16.90
C LYS A 146 1.42 -7.89 16.77
N THR A 147 0.59 -7.01 16.18
CA THR A 147 0.92 -5.58 16.07
C THR A 147 1.14 -4.95 17.44
N ARG A 148 0.25 -5.20 18.41
CA ARG A 148 0.38 -4.66 19.77
C ARG A 148 1.62 -5.18 20.50
N ILE A 149 2.02 -6.44 20.29
CA ILE A 149 3.28 -7.00 20.81
C ILE A 149 4.48 -6.22 20.28
N PHE A 150 4.57 -5.98 18.97
CA PHE A 150 5.68 -5.22 18.41
C PHE A 150 5.67 -3.75 18.88
N LEU A 151 4.51 -3.14 19.04
CA LEU A 151 4.41 -1.79 19.59
C LEU A 151 4.79 -1.72 21.09
N ALA A 152 4.47 -2.75 21.86
CA ALA A 152 4.96 -2.91 23.24
C ALA A 152 6.50 -3.04 23.26
N GLY A 153 7.07 -3.79 22.31
CA GLY A 153 8.53 -3.88 22.14
C GLY A 153 9.20 -2.52 21.87
N MET A 154 8.52 -1.62 21.16
CA MET A 154 9.02 -0.25 20.96
C MET A 154 9.14 0.52 22.29
N GLU A 155 8.16 0.40 23.19
CA GLU A 155 8.23 0.99 24.55
C GLU A 155 9.31 0.31 25.39
N LEU A 156 9.42 -1.02 25.31
CA LEU A 156 10.39 -1.81 26.07
C LEU A 156 11.85 -1.44 25.75
N HIS A 157 12.16 -1.33 24.46
CA HIS A 157 13.54 -1.08 24.00
C HIS A 157 13.95 0.40 24.03
N ASN A 158 12.99 1.32 24.09
CA ASN A 158 13.21 2.77 24.07
C ASN A 158 14.28 3.20 23.03
N PRO A 159 14.09 2.88 21.74
CA PRO A 159 15.09 3.07 20.71
C PRO A 159 15.31 4.55 20.36
N THR A 160 16.46 4.87 19.77
CA THR A 160 16.75 6.21 19.25
C THR A 160 16.12 6.47 17.88
N ALA A 161 15.77 5.40 17.15
CA ALA A 161 15.06 5.49 15.89
C ALA A 161 14.03 4.36 15.73
N ILE A 162 12.92 4.67 15.10
CA ILE A 162 11.76 3.79 14.95
C ILE A 162 11.33 3.80 13.48
N LEU A 163 11.21 2.60 12.92
CA LEU A 163 10.64 2.37 11.59
C LEU A 163 9.30 1.64 11.75
N LEU A 164 8.23 2.21 11.21
CA LEU A 164 6.89 1.65 11.31
C LEU A 164 6.32 1.42 9.91
N ASP A 165 6.04 0.17 9.56
CA ASP A 165 5.46 -0.18 8.26
C ASP A 165 3.99 -0.57 8.42
N GLU A 166 3.08 0.34 8.07
CA GLU A 166 1.62 0.22 8.18
C GLU A 166 1.13 -0.22 9.57
N PRO A 167 1.58 0.41 10.67
CA PRO A 167 1.29 -0.04 12.03
C PRO A 167 -0.19 0.10 12.43
N THR A 168 -0.98 0.82 11.63
CA THR A 168 -2.41 1.09 11.91
C THR A 168 -3.35 0.03 11.35
N ASN A 169 -2.89 -0.87 10.48
CA ASN A 169 -3.76 -1.78 9.71
C ASN A 169 -4.58 -2.74 10.58
N TYR A 170 -4.01 -3.23 11.67
CA TYR A 170 -4.65 -4.21 12.56
C TYR A 170 -5.11 -3.62 13.89
N LEU A 171 -4.94 -2.31 14.10
CA LEU A 171 -5.33 -1.65 15.33
C LEU A 171 -6.77 -1.18 15.29
N ASP A 172 -7.47 -1.36 16.40
CA ASP A 172 -8.75 -0.71 16.66
C ASP A 172 -8.57 0.78 17.03
N ALA A 173 -9.67 1.48 17.31
CA ALA A 173 -9.63 2.92 17.58
C ALA A 173 -8.77 3.26 18.80
N ASP A 174 -8.88 2.46 19.88
CA ASP A 174 -8.12 2.69 21.12
C ASP A 174 -6.61 2.45 20.89
N GLY A 175 -6.26 1.39 20.17
CA GLY A 175 -4.88 1.07 19.79
C GLY A 175 -4.24 2.13 18.89
N ARG A 176 -5.01 2.68 17.93
CA ARG A 176 -4.54 3.79 17.08
C ARG A 176 -4.28 5.05 17.88
N GLU A 177 -5.20 5.45 18.76
CA GLU A 177 -5.02 6.64 19.57
C GLU A 177 -3.79 6.51 20.50
N ARG A 178 -3.57 5.31 21.04
CA ARG A 178 -2.36 5.01 21.80
C ARG A 178 -1.10 5.15 20.97
N LEU A 179 -1.08 4.60 19.76
CA LEU A 179 0.05 4.74 18.83
C LEU A 179 0.33 6.21 18.50
N TYR A 180 -0.72 7.01 18.23
CA TYR A 180 -0.56 8.43 17.93
C TYR A 180 0.06 9.17 19.12
N ASN A 181 -0.40 8.89 20.33
CA ASN A 181 0.14 9.48 21.56
C ASN A 181 1.61 9.10 21.77
N LEU A 182 1.97 7.84 21.49
CA LEU A 182 3.33 7.35 21.59
C LEU A 182 4.26 8.06 20.60
N ILE A 183 3.87 8.12 19.30
CA ILE A 183 4.63 8.84 18.28
C ILE A 183 4.76 10.33 18.62
N ARG A 184 3.73 10.93 19.19
CA ARG A 184 3.76 12.35 19.57
C ARG A 184 4.75 12.63 20.70
N ARG A 185 4.80 11.74 21.71
CA ARG A 185 5.61 11.93 22.92
C ARG A 185 7.07 11.51 22.78
N THR A 186 7.37 10.54 21.92
CA THR A 186 8.74 10.05 21.77
C THR A 186 9.67 11.13 21.24
N SER A 187 10.90 11.16 21.75
CA SER A 187 12.02 11.95 21.22
C SER A 187 12.80 11.22 20.10
N ALA A 188 12.48 9.95 19.87
CA ALA A 188 13.13 9.16 18.83
C ALA A 188 12.83 9.70 17.43
N THR A 189 13.74 9.44 16.51
CA THR A 189 13.51 9.64 15.08
C THR A 189 12.47 8.62 14.59
N VAL A 190 11.40 9.06 13.94
CA VAL A 190 10.34 8.18 13.45
C VAL A 190 10.20 8.29 11.95
N LEU A 191 10.29 7.15 11.26
CA LEU A 191 9.90 7.02 9.87
C LEU A 191 8.73 6.04 9.78
N VAL A 192 7.58 6.51 9.28
CA VAL A 192 6.37 5.70 9.23
C VAL A 192 5.78 5.64 7.83
N ILE A 193 5.42 4.44 7.37
CA ILE A 193 4.55 4.23 6.22
C ILE A 193 3.15 4.02 6.78
N SER A 194 2.18 4.79 6.30
CA SER A 194 0.77 4.60 6.66
C SER A 194 -0.17 5.18 5.61
N HIS A 195 -1.36 4.61 5.54
CA HIS A 195 -2.51 5.17 4.83
C HIS A 195 -3.51 5.88 5.75
N ASP A 196 -3.24 5.91 7.03
CA ASP A 196 -4.06 6.59 8.05
C ASP A 196 -3.82 8.10 8.03
N ARG A 197 -4.78 8.84 7.48
CA ARG A 197 -4.69 10.31 7.35
C ARG A 197 -4.61 11.02 8.70
N THR A 198 -5.20 10.45 9.75
CA THR A 198 -5.15 11.03 11.10
C THR A 198 -3.72 11.00 11.62
N LEU A 199 -3.02 9.87 11.46
CA LEU A 199 -1.61 9.74 11.79
C LEU A 199 -0.74 10.66 10.93
N LEU A 200 -0.92 10.62 9.61
CA LEU A 200 -0.12 11.40 8.65
C LEU A 200 -0.24 12.92 8.87
N ASN A 201 -1.41 13.40 9.33
CA ASN A 201 -1.60 14.81 9.64
C ASN A 201 -0.96 15.26 10.96
N GLN A 202 -0.55 14.32 11.80
CA GLN A 202 0.19 14.64 13.04
C GLN A 202 1.71 14.74 12.82
N LEU A 203 2.18 14.32 11.65
CA LEU A 203 3.60 14.36 11.32
C LEU A 203 3.98 15.67 10.63
N PRO A 204 5.14 16.27 10.98
CA PRO A 204 5.56 17.56 10.45
C PRO A 204 6.09 17.52 9.02
N ALA A 205 6.41 16.33 8.50
CA ALA A 205 6.99 16.17 7.18
C ALA A 205 6.54 14.89 6.48
N ILE A 206 6.46 14.97 5.16
CA ILE A 206 6.16 13.84 4.27
C ILE A 206 7.31 13.67 3.29
N CYS A 207 7.76 12.43 3.10
CA CYS A 207 8.68 12.04 2.05
C CYS A 207 7.94 11.14 1.05
N GLU A 208 7.88 11.53 -0.20
CA GLU A 208 7.24 10.74 -1.26
C GLU A 208 8.27 9.94 -2.04
N LEU A 209 8.12 8.63 -2.08
CA LEU A 209 8.87 7.73 -2.95
C LEU A 209 8.12 7.54 -4.27
N SER A 210 8.78 7.91 -5.37
CA SER A 210 8.24 7.78 -6.72
C SER A 210 9.29 7.19 -7.67
N SER A 211 8.93 6.93 -8.93
CA SER A 211 9.89 6.52 -9.97
C SER A 211 10.98 7.57 -10.26
N GLN A 212 10.77 8.81 -9.81
CA GLN A 212 11.75 9.90 -9.94
C GLN A 212 12.67 10.02 -8.73
N GLY A 213 12.49 9.19 -7.72
CA GLY A 213 13.25 9.24 -6.47
C GLY A 213 12.42 9.70 -5.27
N LEU A 214 13.10 10.26 -4.28
CA LEU A 214 12.50 10.76 -3.05
C LEU A 214 12.29 12.28 -3.13
N THR A 215 11.07 12.71 -2.82
CA THR A 215 10.71 14.13 -2.73
C THR A 215 10.25 14.45 -1.31
N TYR A 216 10.86 15.45 -0.70
CA TYR A 216 10.56 15.88 0.66
C TYR A 216 9.60 17.07 0.68
N TYR A 217 8.56 17.00 1.51
CA TYR A 217 7.58 18.06 1.74
C TYR A 217 7.60 18.46 3.22
N SER A 218 7.92 19.71 3.49
CA SER A 218 7.89 20.32 4.84
C SER A 218 6.45 20.70 5.20
N GLY A 219 5.69 19.74 5.72
CA GLY A 219 4.30 19.93 6.12
C GLY A 219 3.59 18.61 6.33
N ASN A 220 2.39 18.68 6.89
CA ASN A 220 1.55 17.51 7.14
C ASN A 220 0.92 16.97 5.85
N TYR A 221 0.12 15.91 5.98
CA TYR A 221 -0.51 15.24 4.82
C TYR A 221 -1.43 16.16 4.02
N ASP A 222 -2.16 17.05 4.66
CA ASP A 222 -3.06 17.98 3.95
C ASP A 222 -2.26 18.99 3.13
N PHE A 223 -1.14 19.48 3.64
CA PHE A 223 -0.20 20.32 2.90
C PHE A 223 0.37 19.57 1.67
N TYR A 224 0.90 18.37 1.89
CA TYR A 224 1.39 17.49 0.81
C TYR A 224 0.33 17.30 -0.29
N LYS A 225 -0.90 16.95 0.11
CA LYS A 225 -1.99 16.71 -0.83
C LYS A 225 -2.35 17.96 -1.64
N LYS A 226 -2.35 19.14 -1.01
CA LYS A 226 -2.56 20.42 -1.71
C LYS A 226 -1.47 20.67 -2.75
N GLN A 227 -0.20 20.51 -2.37
CA GLN A 227 0.94 20.68 -3.28
C GLN A 227 0.87 19.70 -4.46
N LYS A 228 0.58 18.43 -4.19
CA LYS A 228 0.44 17.40 -5.22
C LYS A 228 -0.70 17.72 -6.19
N THR A 229 -1.84 18.19 -5.68
CA THR A 229 -2.98 18.59 -6.51
C THR A 229 -2.62 19.80 -7.40
N LEU A 230 -1.92 20.79 -6.87
CA LEU A 230 -1.44 21.93 -7.66
C LEU A 230 -0.48 21.51 -8.77
N GLN A 231 0.48 20.63 -8.46
CA GLN A 231 1.41 20.08 -9.45
C GLN A 231 0.67 19.31 -10.55
N GLN A 232 -0.30 18.46 -10.20
CA GLN A 232 -1.10 17.72 -11.17
C GLN A 232 -1.94 18.61 -12.06
N ASN A 233 -2.58 19.62 -11.48
CA ASN A 233 -3.36 20.59 -12.25
C ASN A 233 -2.48 21.38 -13.23
N ALA A 234 -1.28 21.80 -12.81
CA ALA A 234 -0.32 22.49 -13.66
C ALA A 234 0.14 21.60 -14.83
N LEU A 235 0.46 20.32 -14.56
CA LEU A 235 0.82 19.35 -15.61
C LEU A 235 -0.33 19.06 -16.57
N THR A 236 -1.55 18.97 -16.06
CA THR A 236 -2.76 18.78 -16.90
C THR A 236 -2.97 19.99 -17.81
N GLN A 237 -2.86 21.21 -17.28
CA GLN A 237 -2.96 22.43 -18.06
C GLN A 237 -1.86 22.50 -19.15
N GLN A 238 -0.62 22.21 -18.79
CA GLN A 238 0.47 22.14 -19.77
C GLN A 238 0.20 21.13 -20.89
N LEU A 239 -0.34 19.94 -20.53
CA LEU A 239 -0.71 18.93 -21.51
C LEU A 239 -1.79 19.44 -22.46
N GLU A 240 -2.84 20.10 -21.96
CA GLU A 240 -3.90 20.69 -22.77
C GLU A 240 -3.37 21.78 -23.73
N GLU A 241 -2.48 22.65 -23.24
CA GLU A 241 -1.84 23.70 -24.05
C GLU A 241 -1.00 23.08 -25.19
N LYS A 242 -0.20 22.06 -24.89
CA LYS A 242 0.58 21.34 -25.91
C LYS A 242 -0.32 20.60 -26.91
N GLN A 243 -1.45 20.04 -26.47
CA GLN A 243 -2.44 19.43 -27.37
C GLN A 243 -3.06 20.45 -28.31
N LYS A 244 -3.42 21.64 -27.82
CA LYS A 244 -3.94 22.74 -28.66
C LYS A 244 -2.89 23.19 -29.67
N ALA A 245 -1.64 23.36 -29.24
CA ALA A 245 -0.53 23.72 -30.11
C ALA A 245 -0.30 22.69 -31.24
N LEU A 246 -0.32 21.39 -30.89
CA LEU A 246 -0.18 20.31 -31.87
C LEU A 246 -1.31 20.29 -32.91
N ARG A 247 -2.57 20.51 -32.46
CA ARG A 247 -3.73 20.62 -33.35
C ARG A 247 -3.56 21.79 -34.33
N LEU A 248 -3.07 22.94 -33.83
CA LEU A 248 -2.82 24.12 -34.66
C LEU A 248 -1.73 23.87 -35.71
N VAL A 249 -0.58 23.27 -35.32
CA VAL A 249 0.50 22.93 -36.23
C VAL A 249 0.02 22.00 -37.34
N ARG A 250 -0.76 20.96 -36.99
CA ARG A 250 -1.35 20.04 -37.95
C ARG A 250 -2.35 20.72 -38.91
N LYS A 251 -3.17 21.64 -38.37
CA LYS A 251 -4.13 22.41 -39.19
C LYS A 251 -3.40 23.30 -40.21
N VAL A 252 -2.40 24.05 -39.75
CA VAL A 252 -1.59 24.93 -40.63
C VAL A 252 -0.84 24.11 -41.70
N ALA A 253 -0.26 22.95 -41.31
CA ALA A 253 0.40 22.06 -42.27
C ALA A 253 -0.57 21.64 -43.40
N ARG A 254 -1.78 21.19 -43.07
CA ARG A 254 -2.81 20.82 -44.06
C ARG A 254 -3.22 21.99 -44.95
N GLU A 255 -3.46 23.16 -44.38
CA GLU A 255 -3.82 24.35 -45.19
C GLU A 255 -2.72 24.75 -46.14
N VAL A 256 -1.45 24.64 -45.74
CA VAL A 256 -0.29 24.91 -46.60
C VAL A 256 -0.21 23.88 -47.74
N GLU A 257 -0.39 22.59 -47.43
CA GLU A 257 -0.42 21.52 -48.42
C GLU A 257 -1.55 21.73 -49.45
N GLU A 258 -2.77 22.02 -49.01
CA GLU A 258 -3.91 22.28 -49.88
C GLU A 258 -3.72 23.50 -50.76
N ARG A 259 -3.16 24.60 -50.23
CA ARG A 259 -2.85 25.81 -51.02
C ARG A 259 -1.81 25.51 -52.09
N LYS A 260 -0.76 24.76 -51.73
CA LYS A 260 0.28 24.36 -52.69
C LYS A 260 -0.23 23.42 -53.77
N ALA A 261 -1.06 22.43 -53.40
CA ALA A 261 -1.70 21.56 -54.39
C ALA A 261 -2.52 22.38 -55.40
N LYS A 262 -3.29 23.37 -54.96
CA LYS A 262 -4.06 24.28 -55.78
C LYS A 262 -3.14 25.17 -56.67
N GLN A 263 -2.02 25.65 -56.12
CA GLN A 263 -1.04 26.47 -56.86
C GLN A 263 -0.31 25.64 -57.91
N ASN A 264 0.10 24.40 -57.64
CA ASN A 264 0.75 23.49 -58.57
C ASN A 264 -0.15 23.18 -59.79
N VAL A 265 -1.43 22.87 -59.52
CA VAL A 265 -2.42 22.64 -60.61
C VAL A 265 -2.62 23.87 -61.48
N ARG A 266 -2.67 25.09 -60.86
CA ARG A 266 -2.77 26.37 -61.58
C ARG A 266 -1.49 26.66 -62.36
N GLY A 267 -0.32 26.43 -61.78
CA GLY A 267 0.99 26.59 -62.38
C GLY A 267 1.18 25.71 -63.63
N GLU A 268 0.78 24.43 -63.53
CA GLU A 268 0.82 23.49 -64.62
C GLU A 268 -0.08 23.92 -65.81
N LYS A 269 -1.30 24.34 -65.53
CA LYS A 269 -2.23 24.90 -66.55
C LYS A 269 -1.70 26.16 -67.21
N ASN A 270 -1.04 27.06 -66.45
CA ASN A 270 -0.52 28.34 -66.97
C ASN A 270 0.77 28.13 -67.76
N SER A 271 1.63 27.16 -67.40
CA SER A 271 2.88 26.85 -68.16
C SER A 271 2.60 26.20 -69.50
N ILE A 272 1.56 25.39 -69.59
CA ILE A 272 1.07 24.82 -70.86
C ILE A 272 0.55 25.93 -71.78
N LYS A 273 -0.21 26.91 -71.26
CA LYS A 273 -0.73 28.05 -71.99
C LYS A 273 0.34 29.01 -72.50
N LYS A 274 1.46 29.15 -71.76
CA LYS A 274 2.57 30.08 -72.13
C LYS A 274 3.66 29.48 -72.93
N GLY A 275 3.59 28.20 -73.40
CA GLY A 275 4.57 27.55 -74.28
C GLY A 275 5.98 27.40 -73.71
N ILE A 276 6.11 27.27 -72.33
CA ILE A 276 7.41 27.20 -71.66
C ILE A 276 8.14 25.90 -72.08
N PRO A 277 9.44 25.94 -72.39
CA PRO A 277 10.21 24.76 -72.76
C PRO A 277 10.22 23.71 -71.63
N ARG A 278 10.13 22.41 -71.97
CA ARG A 278 10.05 21.27 -71.04
C ARG A 278 11.19 21.24 -70.03
N ILE A 279 12.40 21.63 -70.39
CA ILE A 279 13.58 21.69 -69.50
C ILE A 279 13.39 22.75 -68.42
N MET A 280 12.84 23.92 -68.78
CA MET A 280 12.57 25.01 -67.78
C MET A 280 11.38 24.71 -66.85
N MET A 281 10.38 23.94 -67.31
CA MET A 281 9.30 23.42 -66.53
C MET A 281 9.81 22.43 -65.46
N GLY A 282 10.79 21.55 -65.78
CA GLY A 282 11.43 20.63 -64.85
C GLY A 282 12.17 21.35 -63.74
N ALA A 283 12.93 22.40 -64.03
CA ALA A 283 13.66 23.19 -63.04
C ALA A 283 12.72 23.94 -62.10
N LEU A 284 11.63 24.55 -62.58
CA LEU A 284 10.61 25.21 -61.77
C LEU A 284 9.85 24.23 -60.87
N LYS A 285 9.56 23.02 -61.33
CA LYS A 285 8.93 21.95 -60.56
C LYS A 285 9.83 21.45 -59.46
N ASN A 286 11.11 21.17 -59.74
CA ASN A 286 12.09 20.76 -58.72
C ASN A 286 12.26 21.80 -57.60
N ASN A 287 12.33 23.10 -57.95
CA ASN A 287 12.44 24.17 -56.98
C ASN A 287 11.17 24.29 -56.11
N ALA A 288 9.98 24.10 -56.69
CA ALA A 288 8.71 24.09 -55.97
C ALA A 288 8.60 22.84 -55.04
N GLU A 289 9.05 21.67 -55.48
CA GLU A 289 9.10 20.43 -54.70
C GLU A 289 10.08 20.54 -53.54
N ASN A 290 11.29 21.05 -53.78
CA ASN A 290 12.29 21.27 -52.73
C ASN A 290 11.81 22.26 -51.64
N SER A 291 11.19 23.37 -52.03
CA SER A 291 10.62 24.34 -51.10
C SER A 291 9.42 23.75 -50.33
N SER A 292 8.65 22.85 -50.95
CA SER A 292 7.54 22.14 -50.35
C SER A 292 8.00 21.13 -49.33
N SER A 293 8.99 20.33 -49.67
CA SER A 293 9.60 19.32 -48.81
C SER A 293 10.19 19.97 -47.56
N ARG A 294 10.93 21.09 -47.73
CA ARG A 294 11.51 21.81 -46.59
C ARG A 294 10.48 22.36 -45.61
N LEU A 295 9.34 22.89 -46.07
CA LEU A 295 8.28 23.37 -45.21
C LEU A 295 7.53 22.23 -44.52
N SER A 296 7.30 21.13 -45.24
CA SER A 296 6.69 19.91 -44.64
C SER A 296 7.58 19.33 -43.56
N SER A 297 8.91 19.26 -43.79
CA SER A 297 9.85 18.76 -42.74
C SER A 297 9.86 19.64 -41.51
N ILE A 298 9.81 20.98 -41.61
CA ILE A 298 9.74 21.90 -40.46
C ILE A 298 8.46 21.66 -39.65
N HIS A 299 7.30 21.49 -40.30
CA HIS A 299 6.05 21.20 -39.60
C HIS A 299 6.06 19.83 -38.96
N ALA A 300 6.65 18.81 -39.61
CA ALA A 300 6.79 17.47 -39.06
C ALA A 300 7.69 17.46 -37.81
N GLU A 301 8.86 18.09 -37.88
CA GLU A 301 9.78 18.22 -36.74
C GLU A 301 9.15 18.92 -35.55
N LYS A 302 8.42 20.00 -35.81
CA LYS A 302 7.69 20.73 -34.75
C LYS A 302 6.59 19.88 -34.10
N ALA A 303 5.89 19.07 -34.91
CA ALA A 303 4.84 18.17 -34.40
C ALA A 303 5.46 17.03 -33.56
N GLU A 304 6.58 16.45 -34.04
CA GLU A 304 7.29 15.41 -33.30
C GLU A 304 7.84 15.90 -31.97
N LYS A 305 8.44 17.07 -31.92
CA LYS A 305 8.90 17.69 -30.67
C LYS A 305 7.76 17.87 -29.68
N LEU A 306 6.60 18.42 -30.11
CA LEU A 306 5.43 18.54 -29.26
C LEU A 306 4.90 17.19 -28.76
N GLN A 307 4.93 16.15 -29.59
CA GLN A 307 4.52 14.80 -29.20
C GLN A 307 5.46 14.19 -28.15
N THR A 308 6.76 14.39 -28.29
CA THR A 308 7.76 13.93 -27.32
C THR A 308 7.58 14.65 -25.98
N GLU A 309 7.40 15.97 -25.98
CA GLU A 309 7.10 16.75 -24.77
C GLU A 309 5.80 16.28 -24.09
N MET A 310 4.75 16.03 -24.89
CA MET A 310 3.48 15.50 -24.37
C MET A 310 3.61 14.09 -23.79
N ALA A 311 4.43 13.22 -24.38
CA ALA A 311 4.70 11.89 -23.86
C ALA A 311 5.39 11.98 -22.48
N GLY A 312 6.37 12.88 -22.33
CA GLY A 312 7.01 13.15 -21.05
C GLY A 312 6.02 13.66 -19.99
N ILE A 313 5.12 14.60 -20.33
CA ILE A 313 4.09 15.08 -19.37
C ILE A 313 3.10 13.96 -19.00
N LYS A 314 2.70 13.15 -19.97
CA LYS A 314 1.79 12.01 -19.72
C LYS A 314 2.40 10.97 -18.80
N SER A 315 3.68 10.64 -18.95
CA SER A 315 4.37 9.69 -18.06
C SER A 315 4.40 10.19 -16.60
N LEU A 316 4.45 11.50 -16.37
CA LEU A 316 4.34 12.11 -15.05
C LEU A 316 2.92 12.08 -14.48
N LEU A 317 1.89 12.15 -15.33
CA LEU A 317 0.48 12.12 -14.94
C LEU A 317 -0.04 10.69 -14.74
N SER A 318 0.42 9.70 -15.50
CA SER A 318 -0.06 8.31 -15.47
C SER A 318 0.22 7.58 -14.14
N GLN A 319 1.09 8.13 -13.30
CA GLN A 319 1.34 7.63 -11.93
C GLN A 319 0.13 7.79 -10.98
N THR A 320 -0.96 8.37 -11.44
CA THR A 320 -2.17 8.65 -10.64
C THR A 320 -3.40 7.91 -11.16
N ASP A 321 -3.23 6.78 -11.82
CA ASP A 321 -4.37 6.03 -12.34
C ASP A 321 -5.36 5.65 -11.22
N LYS A 322 -6.54 6.24 -11.32
CA LYS A 322 -7.68 5.86 -10.48
C LYS A 322 -8.14 4.49 -10.96
N LEU A 323 -7.96 3.48 -10.13
CA LEU A 323 -8.55 2.18 -10.34
C LEU A 323 -10.06 2.37 -10.56
N LYS A 324 -10.54 2.14 -11.76
CA LYS A 324 -11.97 2.18 -12.10
C LYS A 324 -12.53 0.79 -11.80
N THR A 325 -13.05 0.60 -10.60
CA THR A 325 -13.81 -0.60 -10.26
C THR A 325 -15.28 -0.34 -10.52
N ASP A 326 -15.89 -1.11 -11.41
CA ASP A 326 -17.34 -1.10 -11.63
C ASP A 326 -17.98 -2.29 -10.89
N PHE A 327 -18.70 -1.97 -9.81
CA PHE A 327 -19.46 -2.95 -9.03
C PHE A 327 -20.93 -3.06 -9.48
N ASN A 328 -21.35 -2.38 -10.56
CA ASN A 328 -22.74 -2.30 -10.99
C ASN A 328 -23.28 -3.57 -11.68
N THR A 329 -22.55 -4.67 -11.57
CA THR A 329 -22.90 -5.92 -12.26
C THR A 329 -23.62 -6.96 -11.39
N SER A 330 -24.04 -6.59 -10.18
CA SER A 330 -24.98 -7.46 -9.46
C SER A 330 -26.34 -7.37 -10.15
N HIS A 331 -26.77 -8.43 -10.81
CA HIS A 331 -28.14 -8.54 -11.39
C HIS A 331 -29.24 -8.62 -10.32
N LEU A 332 -28.92 -8.14 -9.10
CA LEU A 332 -29.86 -8.13 -7.98
C LEU A 332 -30.76 -6.89 -8.04
N HIS A 333 -32.03 -7.08 -7.87
CA HIS A 333 -32.98 -5.97 -7.77
C HIS A 333 -32.62 -5.09 -6.57
N THR A 334 -32.59 -3.77 -6.77
CA THR A 334 -32.34 -2.80 -5.70
C THR A 334 -33.34 -2.94 -4.56
N GLY A 335 -32.86 -3.01 -3.33
CA GLY A 335 -33.72 -3.17 -2.14
C GLY A 335 -34.14 -4.63 -1.83
N LYS A 336 -33.72 -5.63 -2.62
CA LYS A 336 -33.92 -7.04 -2.28
C LYS A 336 -33.25 -7.33 -0.93
N ILE A 337 -34.02 -7.93 0.01
CA ILE A 337 -33.46 -8.38 1.29
C ILE A 337 -32.55 -9.57 1.00
N LEU A 338 -31.26 -9.42 1.41
CA LEU A 338 -30.23 -10.45 1.23
C LEU A 338 -30.07 -11.27 2.49
N ILE A 339 -30.14 -10.62 3.66
CA ILE A 339 -29.95 -11.25 4.97
C ILE A 339 -30.94 -10.65 5.96
N THR A 340 -31.55 -11.51 6.75
CA THR A 340 -32.36 -11.16 7.91
C THR A 340 -31.78 -11.88 9.12
N ALA A 341 -31.27 -11.15 10.09
CA ALA A 341 -30.82 -11.64 11.37
C ALA A 341 -31.82 -11.27 12.46
N ARG A 342 -32.26 -12.24 13.26
CA ARG A 342 -33.20 -12.06 14.39
C ARG A 342 -32.61 -12.66 15.65
N ASN A 343 -32.34 -11.83 16.63
CA ASN A 343 -31.77 -12.19 17.93
C ASN A 343 -30.54 -13.12 17.85
N VAL A 344 -29.69 -12.87 16.88
CA VAL A 344 -28.50 -13.70 16.60
C VAL A 344 -27.42 -13.47 17.64
N ASN A 345 -26.92 -14.56 18.22
CA ASN A 345 -25.71 -14.60 19.03
C ASN A 345 -24.84 -15.79 18.64
N PHE A 346 -23.61 -15.78 19.15
CA PHE A 346 -22.63 -16.83 18.87
C PHE A 346 -21.72 -17.04 20.07
N HIS A 347 -21.37 -18.28 20.32
CA HIS A 347 -20.30 -18.63 21.26
C HIS A 347 -19.38 -19.67 20.64
N TYR A 348 -18.10 -19.55 20.88
CA TYR A 348 -17.11 -20.55 20.47
C TYR A 348 -17.18 -21.74 21.43
N PRO A 349 -17.05 -22.99 20.95
CA PRO A 349 -16.90 -24.12 21.83
C PRO A 349 -15.59 -23.99 22.63
N ASP A 350 -15.65 -24.17 23.95
CA ASP A 350 -14.48 -24.13 24.82
C ASP A 350 -13.53 -25.29 24.48
N HIS A 351 -12.35 -24.98 23.91
CA HIS A 351 -11.29 -25.95 23.65
C HIS A 351 -10.45 -26.33 24.89
N THR A 352 -10.83 -25.86 26.09
CA THR A 352 -10.09 -26.10 27.35
C THR A 352 -10.64 -27.23 28.21
N ALA A 353 -11.68 -27.91 27.78
CA ALA A 353 -12.18 -29.07 28.49
C ALA A 353 -11.31 -30.30 28.23
N SER A 354 -10.30 -30.53 29.07
CA SER A 354 -9.70 -31.85 29.27
C SER A 354 -10.81 -32.81 29.72
N PRO A 355 -10.85 -34.07 29.22
CA PRO A 355 -11.84 -35.03 29.63
C PRO A 355 -11.51 -35.59 31.02
N VAL A 356 -11.80 -34.84 32.07
CA VAL A 356 -11.88 -35.34 33.44
C VAL A 356 -13.25 -34.96 33.97
N GLU A 357 -14.03 -36.02 34.13
CA GLU A 357 -15.41 -36.01 34.64
C GLU A 357 -15.51 -35.35 36.00
N THR A 358 -16.30 -34.30 36.08
CA THR A 358 -17.15 -34.02 37.26
C THR A 358 -18.45 -33.43 36.73
N PRO A 359 -19.62 -34.05 37.06
CA PRO A 359 -20.92 -33.52 36.70
C PRO A 359 -21.27 -32.37 37.67
N HIS A 360 -21.91 -31.35 37.15
CA HIS A 360 -22.52 -30.21 37.84
C HIS A 360 -21.61 -28.95 38.04
N THR A 361 -21.35 -28.27 36.94
CA THR A 361 -21.50 -26.78 36.83
C THR A 361 -21.61 -26.44 35.33
N GLU A 362 -22.81 -26.10 34.88
CA GLU A 362 -23.00 -25.44 33.59
C GLU A 362 -22.24 -24.11 33.62
N THR A 363 -21.00 -24.11 33.22
CA THR A 363 -20.32 -22.88 32.83
C THR A 363 -21.00 -22.41 31.55
N ALA A 364 -21.98 -21.51 31.70
CA ALA A 364 -22.68 -20.91 30.59
C ALA A 364 -21.66 -20.33 29.62
N ALA A 365 -21.53 -20.95 28.44
CA ALA A 365 -20.64 -20.49 27.39
C ALA A 365 -20.91 -18.99 27.14
N LYS A 366 -19.88 -18.18 27.32
CA LYS A 366 -20.00 -16.71 27.27
C LYS A 366 -20.38 -16.29 25.86
N SER A 367 -21.59 -15.75 25.71
CA SER A 367 -22.06 -15.19 24.44
C SER A 367 -21.11 -14.11 23.94
N LEU A 368 -20.84 -14.11 22.64
CA LEU A 368 -19.90 -13.18 22.00
C LEU A 368 -20.37 -11.73 22.10
N TRP A 369 -21.68 -11.52 21.95
CA TRP A 369 -22.30 -10.20 22.09
C TRP A 369 -23.20 -10.14 23.32
N ALA A 370 -23.02 -9.09 24.12
CA ALA A 370 -23.81 -8.88 25.32
C ALA A 370 -25.30 -8.74 25.04
N SER A 371 -25.67 -8.26 23.86
CA SER A 371 -27.03 -8.19 23.37
C SER A 371 -27.15 -8.89 22.02
N PRO A 372 -28.15 -9.74 21.79
CA PRO A 372 -28.37 -10.40 20.51
C PRO A 372 -28.53 -9.39 19.36
N LEU A 373 -27.99 -9.71 18.19
CA LEU A 373 -28.01 -8.84 17.03
C LEU A 373 -29.29 -9.07 16.19
N THR A 374 -29.95 -7.97 15.84
CA THR A 374 -31.11 -7.99 14.93
C THR A 374 -30.91 -6.92 13.87
N PHE A 375 -30.82 -7.33 12.59
CA PHE A 375 -30.60 -6.43 11.47
C PHE A 375 -31.06 -7.05 10.13
N GLN A 376 -31.17 -6.21 9.11
CA GLN A 376 -31.38 -6.62 7.72
C GLN A 376 -30.33 -5.99 6.81
N LEU A 377 -29.86 -6.76 5.81
CA LEU A 377 -29.02 -6.29 4.72
C LEU A 377 -29.81 -6.36 3.42
N ARG A 378 -29.79 -5.30 2.64
CA ARG A 378 -30.47 -5.20 1.35
C ARG A 378 -29.47 -4.98 0.22
N SER A 379 -29.85 -5.36 -0.98
CA SER A 379 -29.08 -5.06 -2.19
C SER A 379 -28.93 -3.55 -2.37
N GLY A 380 -27.67 -3.11 -2.53
CA GLY A 380 -27.29 -1.69 -2.61
C GLY A 380 -26.85 -1.06 -1.29
N ASP A 381 -27.06 -1.72 -0.14
CA ASP A 381 -26.57 -1.21 1.15
C ASP A 381 -25.05 -1.17 1.21
N ARG A 382 -24.51 -0.12 1.84
CA ARG A 382 -23.08 0.03 2.16
C ARG A 382 -22.96 0.22 3.66
N LEU A 383 -22.46 -0.79 4.35
CA LEU A 383 -22.35 -0.78 5.81
C LEU A 383 -20.90 -0.80 6.27
N SER A 384 -20.60 -0.02 7.29
CA SER A 384 -19.33 -0.03 8.00
C SER A 384 -19.50 -0.72 9.34
N LEU A 385 -18.79 -1.84 9.55
CA LEU A 385 -18.78 -2.57 10.81
C LEU A 385 -17.61 -2.04 11.68
N LYS A 386 -17.94 -1.42 12.82
CA LYS A 386 -16.98 -0.85 13.75
C LYS A 386 -17.05 -1.54 15.11
N GLY A 387 -15.93 -1.67 15.79
CA GLY A 387 -15.83 -2.25 17.13
C GLY A 387 -14.38 -2.56 17.51
N LYS A 388 -14.15 -2.79 18.81
CA LYS A 388 -12.84 -3.17 19.35
C LYS A 388 -12.34 -4.50 18.74
N ASN A 389 -11.05 -4.75 18.84
CA ASN A 389 -10.51 -6.06 18.50
C ASN A 389 -11.11 -7.12 19.42
N GLY A 390 -11.42 -8.31 18.89
CA GLY A 390 -12.12 -9.35 19.64
C GLY A 390 -13.65 -9.16 19.78
N SER A 391 -14.24 -8.07 19.29
CA SER A 391 -15.70 -7.83 19.37
C SER A 391 -16.57 -8.69 18.46
N GLY A 392 -16.00 -9.66 17.76
CA GLY A 392 -16.74 -10.59 16.90
C GLY A 392 -17.05 -10.08 15.49
N LYS A 393 -16.37 -9.04 14.99
CA LYS A 393 -16.58 -8.53 13.60
C LYS A 393 -16.39 -9.59 12.54
N THR A 394 -15.27 -10.30 12.59
CA THR A 394 -14.95 -11.38 11.63
C THR A 394 -15.95 -12.55 11.78
N THR A 395 -16.36 -12.88 13.01
CA THR A 395 -17.37 -13.92 13.28
C THR A 395 -18.70 -13.53 12.66
N LEU A 396 -19.12 -12.27 12.80
CA LEU A 396 -20.34 -11.77 12.17
C LEU A 396 -20.28 -11.87 10.64
N LEU A 397 -19.13 -11.53 10.02
CA LEU A 397 -18.94 -11.69 8.57
C LEU A 397 -19.04 -13.16 8.15
N LYS A 398 -18.43 -14.09 8.90
CA LYS A 398 -18.53 -15.54 8.64
C LYS A 398 -19.97 -16.08 8.79
N LEU A 399 -20.74 -15.58 9.76
CA LEU A 399 -22.17 -15.86 9.88
C LEU A 399 -22.95 -15.32 8.67
N ILE A 400 -22.67 -14.09 8.24
CA ILE A 400 -23.27 -13.47 7.05
C ILE A 400 -22.94 -14.27 5.79
N MET A 401 -21.73 -14.80 5.65
CA MET A 401 -21.36 -15.66 4.52
C MET A 401 -21.92 -17.08 4.61
N GLY A 402 -22.37 -17.52 5.80
CA GLY A 402 -22.88 -18.86 6.05
C GLY A 402 -21.78 -19.89 6.25
N GLU A 403 -20.56 -19.46 6.54
CA GLU A 403 -19.45 -20.33 6.97
C GLU A 403 -19.64 -20.78 8.41
N LEU A 404 -20.32 -19.99 9.22
CA LEU A 404 -20.73 -20.30 10.59
C LEU A 404 -22.25 -20.22 10.70
N HIS A 405 -22.80 -20.99 11.64
CA HIS A 405 -24.21 -20.92 12.02
C HIS A 405 -24.34 -20.22 13.38
N PRO A 406 -25.36 -19.36 13.58
CA PRO A 406 -25.58 -18.74 14.87
C PRO A 406 -25.89 -19.83 15.92
N THR A 407 -25.40 -19.64 17.14
CA THR A 407 -25.73 -20.53 18.26
C THR A 407 -27.09 -20.18 18.86
N ASP A 408 -27.47 -18.91 18.78
CA ASP A 408 -28.76 -18.41 19.21
C ASP A 408 -29.36 -17.52 18.12
N GLY A 409 -30.69 -17.52 18.04
CA GLY A 409 -31.45 -16.78 17.06
C GLY A 409 -31.44 -17.41 15.67
N VAL A 410 -31.88 -16.65 14.68
CA VAL A 410 -32.03 -17.13 13.29
C VAL A 410 -31.39 -16.15 12.32
N MET A 411 -30.63 -16.66 11.36
CA MET A 411 -30.10 -15.91 10.23
C MET A 411 -30.59 -16.52 8.92
N GLU A 412 -31.45 -15.80 8.25
CA GLU A 412 -32.01 -16.17 6.94
C GLU A 412 -31.16 -15.51 5.84
N ARG A 413 -30.74 -16.28 4.84
CA ARG A 413 -29.99 -15.84 3.68
C ARG A 413 -30.78 -16.08 2.40
N ALA A 414 -30.93 -15.04 1.57
CA ALA A 414 -31.37 -15.18 0.20
C ALA A 414 -30.29 -15.83 -0.67
N GLY A 415 -30.66 -16.36 -1.83
CA GLY A 415 -29.68 -16.82 -2.83
C GLY A 415 -28.92 -15.61 -3.44
N PHE A 416 -27.64 -15.49 -3.15
CA PHE A 416 -26.70 -14.54 -3.77
C PHE A 416 -25.27 -15.06 -3.69
N THR A 417 -24.42 -14.61 -4.61
CA THR A 417 -22.98 -14.89 -4.58
C THR A 417 -22.29 -13.85 -3.71
N SER A 418 -21.46 -14.30 -2.77
CA SER A 418 -20.66 -13.44 -1.90
C SER A 418 -19.17 -13.68 -2.14
N VAL A 419 -18.36 -12.63 -2.04
CA VAL A 419 -16.89 -12.70 -2.06
C VAL A 419 -16.39 -12.06 -0.79
N TYR A 420 -15.53 -12.76 -0.07
CA TYR A 420 -14.87 -12.28 1.13
C TYR A 420 -13.42 -11.90 0.81
N LEU A 421 -13.09 -10.67 1.04
CA LEU A 421 -11.70 -10.20 0.98
C LEU A 421 -11.21 -10.01 2.41
N ASP A 422 -10.32 -10.89 2.84
CA ASP A 422 -9.69 -10.80 4.15
C ASP A 422 -8.48 -9.85 4.11
N GLN A 423 -7.92 -9.56 5.28
CA GLN A 423 -6.75 -8.69 5.41
C GLN A 423 -5.46 -9.32 4.86
N GLU A 424 -5.41 -10.63 4.77
CA GLU A 424 -4.23 -11.40 4.33
C GLU A 424 -4.32 -11.78 2.84
N TYR A 425 -5.41 -11.37 2.16
CA TYR A 425 -5.66 -11.71 0.76
C TYR A 425 -5.59 -13.22 0.48
N SER A 426 -6.14 -14.05 1.37
CA SER A 426 -6.11 -15.52 1.28
C SER A 426 -6.68 -16.09 -0.02
N LEU A 427 -7.51 -15.32 -0.73
CA LEU A 427 -8.00 -15.64 -2.07
C LEU A 427 -6.89 -15.66 -3.12
N VAL A 428 -5.78 -14.95 -2.90
CA VAL A 428 -4.65 -14.87 -3.85
C VAL A 428 -3.68 -16.01 -3.56
N ARG A 429 -3.48 -16.90 -4.52
CA ARG A 429 -2.54 -18.01 -4.42
C ARG A 429 -1.21 -17.62 -5.04
N ASN A 430 -0.15 -17.61 -4.25
CA ASN A 430 1.19 -17.19 -4.70
C ASN A 430 1.80 -18.07 -5.81
N GLU A 431 1.29 -19.32 -5.95
CA GLU A 431 1.75 -20.25 -6.99
C GLU A 431 1.14 -19.99 -8.37
N ARG A 432 0.16 -19.08 -8.45
CA ARG A 432 -0.55 -18.76 -9.70
C ARG A 432 -0.12 -17.40 -10.24
N SER A 433 -0.03 -17.29 -11.57
CA SER A 433 0.10 -15.98 -12.20
C SER A 433 -1.19 -15.16 -12.04
N VAL A 434 -1.09 -13.83 -12.17
CA VAL A 434 -2.24 -12.91 -12.08
C VAL A 434 -3.35 -13.32 -13.06
N LEU A 435 -2.99 -13.70 -14.28
CA LEU A 435 -3.94 -14.17 -15.29
C LEU A 435 -4.64 -15.47 -14.85
N GLN A 436 -3.89 -16.48 -14.40
CA GLN A 436 -4.45 -17.73 -13.91
C GLN A 436 -5.35 -17.53 -12.69
N GLN A 437 -5.00 -16.57 -11.82
CA GLN A 437 -5.85 -16.21 -10.69
C GLN A 437 -7.16 -15.56 -11.16
N ALA A 438 -7.09 -14.63 -12.11
CA ALA A 438 -8.28 -13.98 -12.68
C ALA A 438 -9.19 -14.97 -13.43
N GLU A 439 -8.59 -15.90 -14.18
CA GLU A 439 -9.33 -16.98 -14.88
C GLU A 439 -10.09 -17.89 -13.91
N ALA A 440 -9.51 -18.18 -12.74
CA ALA A 440 -10.18 -18.99 -11.72
C ALA A 440 -11.46 -18.32 -11.17
N PHE A 441 -11.57 -17.00 -11.25
CA PHE A 441 -12.74 -16.21 -10.87
C PHE A 441 -13.61 -15.76 -12.06
N ASN A 442 -13.27 -16.19 -13.27
CA ASN A 442 -13.99 -15.84 -14.48
C ASN A 442 -15.30 -16.63 -14.63
N HIS A 443 -16.24 -16.46 -13.70
CA HIS A 443 -17.56 -17.10 -13.75
C HIS A 443 -18.43 -16.67 -14.94
N ARG A 444 -18.04 -15.59 -15.65
CA ARG A 444 -18.73 -15.07 -16.83
C ARG A 444 -18.22 -15.68 -18.13
N HIS A 445 -17.19 -16.52 -18.07
CA HIS A 445 -16.52 -17.09 -19.24
C HIS A 445 -16.10 -16.03 -20.27
N LEU A 446 -15.61 -14.89 -19.77
CA LEU A 446 -15.05 -13.84 -20.62
C LEU A 446 -13.83 -14.38 -21.38
N PRO A 447 -13.66 -14.03 -22.65
CA PRO A 447 -12.49 -14.44 -23.40
C PRO A 447 -11.21 -13.80 -22.81
N GLU A 448 -10.08 -14.48 -22.98
CA GLU A 448 -8.79 -14.13 -22.34
C GLU A 448 -8.37 -12.67 -22.58
N HIS A 449 -8.64 -12.13 -23.79
CA HIS A 449 -8.30 -10.75 -24.13
C HIS A 449 -9.11 -9.72 -23.30
N GLU A 450 -10.38 -10.02 -22.97
CA GLU A 450 -11.20 -9.16 -22.11
C GLU A 450 -10.72 -9.24 -20.65
N VAL A 451 -10.36 -10.43 -20.16
CA VAL A 451 -9.77 -10.60 -18.82
C VAL A 451 -8.47 -9.79 -18.72
N LYS A 452 -7.60 -9.86 -19.73
CA LYS A 452 -6.37 -9.05 -19.78
C LYS A 452 -6.65 -7.53 -19.80
N THR A 453 -7.72 -7.12 -20.47
CA THR A 453 -8.12 -5.69 -20.50
C THR A 453 -8.63 -5.18 -19.15
N ILE A 454 -9.26 -6.06 -18.37
CA ILE A 454 -9.73 -5.72 -17.00
C ILE A 454 -8.55 -5.63 -16.02
N LEU A 455 -7.49 -6.42 -16.24
CA LEU A 455 -6.30 -6.46 -15.40
C LEU A 455 -5.32 -5.31 -15.67
N ASN A 456 -5.37 -4.68 -16.85
CA ASN A 456 -4.58 -3.53 -17.25
C ASN A 456 -5.29 -2.20 -16.93
#